data_9318a8ebb4fcc6b941c2247bb34c3bef
#
_entry.id   9318a8ebb4fcc6b941c2247bb34c3bef
#
_cell.length_a   1.000
_cell.length_b   1.000
_cell.length_c   1.000
_cell.angle_alpha   90.00
_cell.angle_beta   90.00
_cell.angle_gamma   90.00
#
_symmetry.space_group_name_H-M   'P 1'
#
loop_
_entity.id
_entity.type
_entity.pdbx_description
1 polymer ?
#
loop_
_entity_poly.entity_id
_entity_poly.type
_entity_poly.pdbx_seq_one_letter_code
_entity_poly.pdbx_strand_id
1 'polypeptide(L)'
;MKGKPVKDDLQTGDTLGPYELVEQLGEGAMGCVFRARRSGSDEQVALKVVRVELAADERYRARFLHEARAAAEVQHRHLVDVVDAGEIEGRQYLAMRLVRGRMLEEHIKQDGPMAVDEIVRLASELGDALDALHAVGLIHRDIKASNILLDSDAGDAAALTDFGLAKGTGYAELTRPGQIVGTIDYLAPERIRGEPASPASDIYGLGCVMYECVAGLPPFGGKSMMEAAFAHLEEEPENPCAARPDVPAAFGTAVNAALAKDPAERPQAAHAYAELLRAATSV
;
A
#
# COMPACT_ATOMS: atom_id res chain seq x y z
N MET A 1 1.01 35.77 -19.88
CA MET A 1 -0.31 35.23 -19.53
C MET A 1 -0.31 34.97 -18.04
N LYS A 2 -1.12 35.69 -17.27
CA LYS A 2 -1.25 35.42 -15.83
C LYS A 2 -2.03 34.11 -15.68
N GLY A 3 -1.39 33.08 -15.12
CA GLY A 3 -2.05 31.81 -14.83
C GLY A 3 -3.28 32.03 -13.95
N LYS A 4 -4.36 31.31 -14.23
CA LYS A 4 -5.51 31.24 -13.33
C LYS A 4 -5.00 30.81 -11.95
N PRO A 5 -5.53 31.37 -10.84
CA PRO A 5 -5.18 30.90 -9.50
C PRO A 5 -5.52 29.41 -9.42
N VAL A 6 -4.58 28.60 -8.93
CA VAL A 6 -4.79 27.17 -8.68
C VAL A 6 -5.92 27.07 -7.67
N LYS A 7 -7.02 26.43 -8.01
CA LYS A 7 -8.14 26.17 -7.10
C LYS A 7 -7.63 25.19 -6.03
N ASP A 8 -7.61 25.54 -4.75
CA ASP A 8 -7.03 24.70 -3.73
C ASP A 8 -7.78 23.35 -3.55
N ASP A 9 -9.09 23.33 -3.82
CA ASP A 9 -9.91 22.14 -3.68
C ASP A 9 -10.55 21.75 -5.04
N LEU A 10 -10.15 20.58 -5.57
CA LEU A 10 -10.85 19.94 -6.67
C LEU A 10 -12.09 19.22 -6.15
N GLN A 11 -13.18 19.29 -6.91
CA GLN A 11 -14.45 18.66 -6.57
C GLN A 11 -14.98 17.84 -7.74
N THR A 12 -15.92 16.96 -7.44
CA THR A 12 -16.72 16.26 -8.46
C THR A 12 -17.36 17.27 -9.42
N GLY A 13 -17.21 17.03 -10.72
CA GLY A 13 -17.64 17.91 -11.80
C GLY A 13 -16.57 18.88 -12.31
N ASP A 14 -15.43 19.02 -11.60
CA ASP A 14 -14.29 19.79 -12.11
C ASP A 14 -13.56 19.01 -13.22
N THR A 15 -12.72 19.71 -13.99
CA THR A 15 -11.82 19.12 -14.97
C THR A 15 -10.37 19.42 -14.60
N LEU A 16 -9.50 18.41 -14.74
CA LEU A 16 -8.05 18.56 -14.64
C LEU A 16 -7.41 18.11 -15.96
N GLY A 17 -7.05 19.05 -16.81
CA GLY A 17 -6.57 18.77 -18.16
C GLY A 17 -7.57 17.92 -18.95
N PRO A 18 -7.17 16.70 -19.40
CA PRO A 18 -8.05 15.81 -20.14
C PRO A 18 -8.99 14.99 -19.27
N TYR A 19 -8.99 15.16 -17.95
CA TYR A 19 -9.75 14.34 -17.00
C TYR A 19 -10.94 15.11 -16.42
N GLU A 20 -12.16 14.59 -16.59
CA GLU A 20 -13.37 15.03 -15.91
C GLU A 20 -13.53 14.23 -14.60
N LEU A 21 -13.60 14.91 -13.46
CA LEU A 21 -13.74 14.28 -12.14
C LEU A 21 -15.18 13.86 -11.89
N VAL A 22 -15.45 12.57 -11.89
CA VAL A 22 -16.80 12.02 -11.81
C VAL A 22 -17.26 11.78 -10.37
N GLU A 23 -16.34 11.28 -9.53
CA GLU A 23 -16.62 10.92 -8.14
C GLU A 23 -15.32 10.91 -7.34
N GLN A 24 -15.37 11.35 -6.09
CA GLN A 24 -14.24 11.21 -5.17
C GLN A 24 -14.26 9.80 -4.57
N LEU A 25 -13.20 9.02 -4.83
CA LEU A 25 -13.03 7.67 -4.31
C LEU A 25 -12.37 7.64 -2.93
N GLY A 26 -11.54 8.65 -2.62
CA GLY A 26 -10.85 8.73 -1.35
C GLY A 26 -10.07 10.02 -1.18
N GLU A 27 -9.72 10.31 0.06
CA GLU A 27 -8.86 11.43 0.44
C GLU A 27 -7.83 10.95 1.47
N GLY A 28 -6.58 11.37 1.30
CA GLY A 28 -5.49 11.04 2.20
C GLY A 28 -4.52 12.20 2.40
N ALA A 29 -3.49 11.96 3.18
CA ALA A 29 -2.47 12.95 3.50
C ALA A 29 -1.73 13.52 2.26
N MET A 30 -1.64 12.72 1.19
CA MET A 30 -0.93 13.08 -0.03
C MET A 30 -1.80 13.73 -1.09
N GLY A 31 -3.13 13.64 -0.98
CA GLY A 31 -4.06 14.15 -1.98
C GLY A 31 -5.38 13.40 -2.02
N CYS A 32 -6.12 13.64 -3.10
CA CYS A 32 -7.41 13.02 -3.34
C CYS A 32 -7.31 12.04 -4.51
N VAL A 33 -8.13 10.99 -4.46
CA VAL A 33 -8.31 10.04 -5.56
C VAL A 33 -9.72 10.20 -6.10
N PHE A 34 -9.84 10.39 -7.41
CA PHE A 34 -11.11 10.52 -8.10
C PHE A 34 -11.28 9.39 -9.11
N ARG A 35 -12.49 8.91 -9.27
CA ARG A 35 -12.91 8.30 -10.52
C ARG A 35 -13.02 9.42 -11.54
N ALA A 36 -12.25 9.33 -12.60
CA ALA A 36 -12.23 10.33 -13.65
C ALA A 36 -12.48 9.70 -15.01
N ARG A 37 -13.08 10.47 -15.93
CA ARG A 37 -13.28 10.10 -17.32
C ARG A 37 -12.32 10.89 -18.19
N ARG A 38 -11.63 10.20 -19.10
CA ARG A 38 -10.74 10.85 -20.06
C ARG A 38 -11.56 11.51 -21.16
N SER A 39 -11.33 12.80 -21.42
CA SER A 39 -12.01 13.56 -22.46
C SER A 39 -11.84 12.91 -23.84
N GLY A 40 -12.95 12.75 -24.56
CA GLY A 40 -12.94 12.12 -25.88
C GLY A 40 -12.92 10.58 -25.89
N SER A 41 -13.03 9.95 -24.72
CA SER A 41 -13.21 8.50 -24.60
C SER A 41 -14.16 8.17 -23.44
N ASP A 42 -14.67 6.94 -23.42
CA ASP A 42 -15.45 6.40 -22.29
C ASP A 42 -14.54 5.75 -21.24
N GLU A 43 -13.22 5.87 -21.41
CA GLU A 43 -12.25 5.28 -20.50
C GLU A 43 -12.31 5.96 -19.13
N GLN A 44 -12.49 5.15 -18.10
CA GLN A 44 -12.47 5.59 -16.70
C GLN A 44 -11.17 5.16 -16.04
N VAL A 45 -10.62 6.07 -15.23
CA VAL A 45 -9.38 5.89 -14.49
C VAL A 45 -9.57 6.27 -13.02
N ALA A 46 -8.74 5.72 -12.14
CA ALA A 46 -8.53 6.26 -10.81
C ALA A 46 -7.45 7.35 -10.91
N LEU A 47 -7.84 8.60 -10.73
CA LEU A 47 -6.96 9.76 -10.82
C LEU A 47 -6.58 10.24 -9.42
N LYS A 48 -5.34 9.99 -9.03
CA LYS A 48 -4.76 10.52 -7.80
C LYS A 48 -4.16 11.89 -8.08
N VAL A 49 -4.61 12.91 -7.36
CA VAL A 49 -4.12 14.28 -7.47
C VAL A 49 -3.40 14.67 -6.19
N VAL A 50 -2.13 15.04 -6.31
CA VAL A 50 -1.27 15.40 -5.18
C VAL A 50 -1.63 16.78 -4.64
N ARG A 51 -1.58 16.95 -3.33
CA ARG A 51 -1.80 18.26 -2.67
C ARG A 51 -0.78 19.28 -3.12
N VAL A 52 -1.24 20.53 -3.30
CA VAL A 52 -0.42 21.64 -3.83
C VAL A 52 0.80 21.90 -2.93
N GLU A 53 0.65 21.75 -1.62
CA GLU A 53 1.72 21.98 -0.65
C GLU A 53 2.90 21.00 -0.83
N LEU A 54 2.61 19.75 -1.20
CA LEU A 54 3.62 18.74 -1.53
C LEU A 54 4.24 19.00 -2.90
N ALA A 55 3.42 19.41 -3.85
CA ALA A 55 3.84 19.74 -5.21
C ALA A 55 4.73 21.00 -5.26
N ALA A 56 4.74 21.84 -4.22
CA ALA A 56 5.62 23.01 -4.12
C ALA A 56 7.11 22.65 -3.90
N ASP A 57 7.40 21.45 -3.36
CA ASP A 57 8.77 20.97 -3.20
C ASP A 57 9.29 20.36 -4.51
N GLU A 58 10.31 20.99 -5.10
CA GLU A 58 10.90 20.57 -6.37
C GLU A 58 11.55 19.18 -6.31
N ARG A 59 12.13 18.81 -5.16
CA ARG A 59 12.70 17.45 -4.95
C ARG A 59 11.61 16.39 -4.89
N TYR A 60 10.49 16.73 -4.24
CA TYR A 60 9.32 15.86 -4.22
C TYR A 60 8.77 15.64 -5.63
N ARG A 61 8.60 16.73 -6.42
CA ARG A 61 8.10 16.66 -7.81
C ARG A 61 8.98 15.77 -8.68
N ALA A 62 10.29 16.01 -8.67
CA ALA A 62 11.22 15.24 -9.49
C ALA A 62 11.18 13.74 -9.15
N ARG A 63 11.15 13.42 -7.85
CA ARG A 63 11.06 12.04 -7.37
C ARG A 63 9.73 11.39 -7.76
N PHE A 64 8.60 12.06 -7.53
CA PHE A 64 7.27 11.57 -7.88
C PHE A 64 7.18 11.19 -9.37
N LEU A 65 7.59 12.08 -10.27
CA LEU A 65 7.55 11.83 -11.70
C LEU A 65 8.50 10.71 -12.14
N HIS A 66 9.67 10.61 -11.51
CA HIS A 66 10.64 9.56 -11.78
C HIS A 66 10.08 8.19 -11.36
N GLU A 67 9.60 8.06 -10.12
CA GLU A 67 9.05 6.82 -9.60
C GLU A 67 7.75 6.43 -10.32
N ALA A 68 6.89 7.38 -10.67
CA ALA A 68 5.67 7.11 -11.44
C ALA A 68 5.97 6.56 -12.84
N ARG A 69 7.01 7.06 -13.51
CA ARG A 69 7.44 6.53 -14.81
C ARG A 69 8.01 5.12 -14.68
N ALA A 70 8.83 4.89 -13.67
CA ALA A 70 9.36 3.55 -13.43
C ALA A 70 8.23 2.54 -13.10
N ALA A 71 7.25 2.96 -12.29
CA ALA A 71 6.08 2.13 -12.00
C ALA A 71 5.23 1.83 -13.26
N ALA A 72 5.12 2.76 -14.20
CA ALA A 72 4.39 2.56 -15.46
C ALA A 72 5.04 1.52 -16.38
N GLU A 73 6.34 1.21 -16.20
CA GLU A 73 7.03 0.18 -16.97
C GLU A 73 6.79 -1.24 -16.41
N VAL A 74 6.29 -1.35 -15.17
CA VAL A 74 6.03 -2.64 -14.54
C VAL A 74 4.59 -3.05 -14.79
N GLN A 75 4.39 -4.08 -15.61
CA GLN A 75 3.09 -4.67 -15.87
C GLN A 75 2.97 -6.00 -15.11
N HIS A 76 2.02 -6.08 -14.20
CA HIS A 76 1.76 -7.30 -13.46
C HIS A 76 0.28 -7.39 -13.08
N ARG A 77 -0.31 -8.58 -13.20
CA ARG A 77 -1.75 -8.79 -12.96
C ARG A 77 -2.24 -8.38 -11.57
N HIS A 78 -1.35 -8.41 -10.58
CA HIS A 78 -1.62 -8.05 -9.17
C HIS A 78 -1.06 -6.66 -8.80
N LEU A 79 -0.71 -5.84 -9.79
CA LEU A 79 -0.41 -4.42 -9.62
C LEU A 79 -1.48 -3.59 -10.33
N VAL A 80 -1.84 -2.47 -9.73
CA VAL A 80 -2.69 -1.50 -10.42
C VAL A 80 -1.82 -0.74 -11.43
N ASP A 81 -2.12 -0.91 -12.73
CA ASP A 81 -1.35 -0.29 -13.80
C ASP A 81 -1.41 1.23 -13.73
N VAL A 82 -0.25 1.87 -13.90
CA VAL A 82 -0.15 3.31 -14.13
C VAL A 82 -0.39 3.59 -15.61
N VAL A 83 -1.47 4.31 -15.92
CA VAL A 83 -1.87 4.65 -17.29
C VAL A 83 -1.18 5.92 -17.77
N ASP A 84 -1.08 6.91 -16.87
CA ASP A 84 -0.48 8.21 -17.16
C ASP A 84 -0.04 8.90 -15.87
N ALA A 85 0.99 9.75 -15.97
CA ALA A 85 1.45 10.55 -14.85
C ALA A 85 2.07 11.86 -15.34
N GLY A 86 1.85 12.93 -14.62
CA GLY A 86 2.36 14.22 -15.05
C GLY A 86 2.04 15.37 -14.10
N GLU A 87 2.10 16.57 -14.67
CA GLU A 87 1.73 17.81 -14.01
C GLU A 87 0.75 18.59 -14.89
N ILE A 88 -0.37 18.99 -14.32
CA ILE A 88 -1.39 19.83 -14.97
C ILE A 88 -1.72 20.97 -14.01
N GLU A 89 -1.63 22.22 -14.51
CA GLU A 89 -1.94 23.43 -13.73
C GLU A 89 -1.17 23.51 -12.38
N GLY A 90 0.09 23.04 -12.36
CA GLY A 90 0.92 23.01 -11.15
C GLY A 90 0.56 21.90 -10.16
N ARG A 91 -0.34 20.97 -10.53
CA ARG A 91 -0.71 19.80 -9.75
C ARG A 91 -0.12 18.54 -10.35
N GLN A 92 0.51 17.73 -9.53
CA GLN A 92 0.94 16.42 -9.95
C GLN A 92 -0.23 15.45 -9.88
N TYR A 93 -0.30 14.57 -10.86
CA TYR A 93 -1.32 13.53 -10.92
C TYR A 93 -0.73 12.18 -11.34
N LEU A 94 -1.44 11.14 -10.95
CA LEU A 94 -1.23 9.77 -11.37
C LEU A 94 -2.58 9.20 -11.80
N ALA A 95 -2.70 8.85 -13.07
CA ALA A 95 -3.87 8.13 -13.60
C ALA A 95 -3.56 6.63 -13.59
N MET A 96 -4.42 5.87 -12.97
CA MET A 96 -4.28 4.42 -12.78
C MET A 96 -5.48 3.69 -13.35
N ARG A 97 -5.32 2.42 -13.68
CA ARG A 97 -6.44 1.52 -13.99
C ARG A 97 -7.47 1.60 -12.86
N LEU A 98 -8.71 1.84 -13.23
CA LEU A 98 -9.81 1.78 -12.26
C LEU A 98 -10.11 0.31 -11.95
N VAL A 99 -9.87 -0.10 -10.72
CA VAL A 99 -10.21 -1.42 -10.19
C VAL A 99 -11.58 -1.33 -9.54
N ARG A 100 -12.47 -2.25 -9.85
CA ARG A 100 -13.77 -2.39 -9.19
C ARG A 100 -13.64 -3.41 -8.08
N GLY A 101 -14.06 -3.02 -6.88
CA GLY A 101 -13.95 -3.90 -5.73
C GLY A 101 -13.86 -3.09 -4.44
N ARG A 102 -13.40 -3.74 -3.38
CA ARG A 102 -13.25 -3.13 -2.07
C ARG A 102 -11.80 -3.23 -1.58
N MET A 103 -11.42 -2.34 -0.69
CA MET A 103 -10.13 -2.44 -0.01
C MET A 103 -10.10 -3.64 0.92
N LEU A 104 -8.93 -4.31 1.03
CA LEU A 104 -8.74 -5.42 1.96
C LEU A 104 -9.03 -5.01 3.41
N GLU A 105 -8.67 -3.78 3.79
CA GLU A 105 -9.00 -3.22 5.11
C GLU A 105 -10.51 -3.20 5.37
N GLU A 106 -11.31 -2.81 4.37
CA GLU A 106 -12.78 -2.80 4.47
C GLU A 106 -13.33 -4.22 4.58
N HIS A 107 -12.76 -5.16 3.79
CA HIS A 107 -13.11 -6.57 3.86
C HIS A 107 -12.91 -7.12 5.29
N ILE A 108 -11.71 -6.94 5.85
CA ILE A 108 -11.39 -7.44 7.20
C ILE A 108 -12.31 -6.78 8.26
N LYS A 109 -12.56 -5.48 8.14
CA LYS A 109 -13.44 -4.76 9.10
C LYS A 109 -14.90 -5.21 9.06
N GLN A 110 -15.41 -5.56 7.87
CA GLN A 110 -16.82 -5.91 7.68
C GLN A 110 -17.06 -7.40 7.90
N ASP A 111 -16.19 -8.25 7.36
CA ASP A 111 -16.38 -9.70 7.31
C ASP A 111 -15.57 -10.44 8.38
N GLY A 112 -14.61 -9.75 9.04
CA GLY A 112 -13.72 -10.33 10.06
C GLY A 112 -12.49 -11.05 9.46
N PRO A 113 -11.81 -11.87 10.27
CA PRO A 113 -10.64 -12.63 9.85
C PRO A 113 -10.93 -13.57 8.68
N MET A 114 -9.96 -13.67 7.75
CA MET A 114 -10.09 -14.43 6.51
C MET A 114 -9.86 -15.93 6.71
N ALA A 115 -10.32 -16.74 5.76
CA ALA A 115 -9.98 -18.15 5.70
C ALA A 115 -8.52 -18.35 5.29
N VAL A 116 -7.88 -19.41 5.81
CA VAL A 116 -6.45 -19.68 5.59
C VAL A 116 -6.10 -19.80 4.10
N ASP A 117 -6.95 -20.48 3.32
CA ASP A 117 -6.72 -20.65 1.88
C ASP A 117 -6.77 -19.31 1.12
N GLU A 118 -7.64 -18.40 1.55
CA GLU A 118 -7.70 -17.03 0.99
C GLU A 118 -6.44 -16.24 1.36
N ILE A 119 -5.95 -16.35 2.60
CA ILE A 119 -4.72 -15.70 3.05
C ILE A 119 -3.51 -16.21 2.25
N VAL A 120 -3.40 -17.51 2.04
CA VAL A 120 -2.31 -18.11 1.25
C VAL A 120 -2.37 -17.65 -0.21
N ARG A 121 -3.58 -17.60 -0.81
CA ARG A 121 -3.77 -17.06 -2.15
C ARG A 121 -3.34 -15.59 -2.21
N LEU A 122 -3.84 -14.77 -1.29
CA LEU A 122 -3.51 -13.34 -1.20
C LEU A 122 -2.00 -13.12 -1.04
N ALA A 123 -1.34 -13.89 -0.16
CA ALA A 123 0.11 -13.82 0.04
C ALA A 123 0.88 -14.17 -1.24
N SER A 124 0.43 -15.17 -2.00
CA SER A 124 1.04 -15.55 -3.27
C SER A 124 0.90 -14.45 -4.32
N GLU A 125 -0.31 -13.90 -4.47
CA GLU A 125 -0.62 -12.84 -5.43
C GLU A 125 0.19 -11.56 -5.15
N LEU A 126 0.25 -11.15 -3.89
CA LEU A 126 1.02 -9.98 -3.46
C LEU A 126 2.53 -10.25 -3.48
N GLY A 127 2.96 -11.48 -3.17
CA GLY A 127 4.35 -11.90 -3.24
C GLY A 127 4.89 -11.78 -4.66
N ASP A 128 4.16 -12.30 -5.65
CA ASP A 128 4.52 -12.20 -7.07
C ASP A 128 4.59 -10.72 -7.52
N ALA A 129 3.64 -9.89 -7.08
CA ALA A 129 3.61 -8.46 -7.40
C ALA A 129 4.82 -7.71 -6.82
N LEU A 130 5.18 -7.99 -5.56
CA LEU A 130 6.33 -7.37 -4.90
C LEU A 130 7.65 -7.79 -5.54
N ASP A 131 7.81 -9.07 -5.84
CA ASP A 131 9.02 -9.57 -6.49
C ASP A 131 9.19 -8.97 -7.90
N ALA A 132 8.08 -8.74 -8.64
CA ALA A 132 8.13 -8.04 -9.93
C ALA A 132 8.61 -6.58 -9.78
N LEU A 133 8.20 -5.86 -8.74
CA LEU A 133 8.69 -4.51 -8.43
C LEU A 133 10.17 -4.53 -8.03
N HIS A 134 10.53 -5.43 -7.12
CA HIS A 134 11.90 -5.54 -6.60
C HIS A 134 12.91 -5.91 -7.71
N ALA A 135 12.49 -6.71 -8.69
CA ALA A 135 13.33 -7.09 -9.83
C ALA A 135 13.77 -5.90 -10.70
N VAL A 136 13.00 -4.82 -10.72
CA VAL A 136 13.36 -3.57 -11.41
C VAL A 136 13.91 -2.49 -10.47
N GLY A 137 14.21 -2.85 -9.22
CA GLY A 137 14.76 -1.95 -8.21
C GLY A 137 13.76 -0.99 -7.58
N LEU A 138 12.46 -1.23 -7.76
CA LEU A 138 11.40 -0.45 -7.12
C LEU A 138 11.01 -1.07 -5.78
N ILE A 139 10.90 -0.25 -4.75
CA ILE A 139 10.40 -0.61 -3.42
C ILE A 139 9.04 0.05 -3.24
N HIS A 140 8.04 -0.71 -2.75
CA HIS A 140 6.69 -0.18 -2.60
C HIS A 140 6.56 0.81 -1.44
N ARG A 141 7.21 0.57 -0.29
CA ARG A 141 7.33 1.47 0.88
C ARG A 141 6.04 1.74 1.66
N ASP A 142 4.89 1.25 1.22
CA ASP A 142 3.59 1.48 1.88
C ASP A 142 2.67 0.27 1.79
N ILE A 143 3.17 -0.92 2.12
CA ILE A 143 2.37 -2.14 2.17
C ILE A 143 1.47 -2.11 3.39
N LYS A 144 0.15 -2.12 3.16
CA LYS A 144 -0.92 -2.13 4.18
C LYS A 144 -2.24 -2.55 3.56
N ALA A 145 -3.19 -2.99 4.37
CA ALA A 145 -4.49 -3.48 3.91
C ALA A 145 -5.30 -2.42 3.12
N SER A 146 -5.16 -1.13 3.45
CA SER A 146 -5.82 -0.05 2.71
C SER A 146 -5.16 0.32 1.37
N ASN A 147 -4.06 -0.35 0.97
CA ASN A 147 -3.45 -0.21 -0.35
C ASN A 147 -3.58 -1.50 -1.18
N ILE A 148 -4.44 -2.42 -0.77
CA ILE A 148 -4.73 -3.66 -1.47
C ILE A 148 -6.21 -3.67 -1.83
N LEU A 149 -6.50 -3.74 -3.13
CA LEU A 149 -7.84 -3.89 -3.67
C LEU A 149 -8.12 -5.37 -3.92
N LEU A 150 -9.33 -5.80 -3.62
CA LEU A 150 -9.88 -7.10 -4.04
C LEU A 150 -10.70 -6.85 -5.30
N ASP A 151 -10.17 -7.23 -6.48
CA ASP A 151 -10.74 -6.94 -7.79
C ASP A 151 -11.92 -7.87 -8.07
N SER A 152 -13.15 -7.35 -7.96
CA SER A 152 -14.37 -8.13 -8.15
C SER A 152 -14.54 -8.63 -9.59
N ASP A 153 -13.97 -7.93 -10.58
CA ASP A 153 -14.01 -8.34 -11.99
C ASP A 153 -13.02 -9.51 -12.24
N ALA A 154 -12.08 -9.75 -11.32
CA ALA A 154 -11.08 -10.81 -11.37
C ALA A 154 -11.26 -11.89 -10.27
N GLY A 155 -12.48 -12.03 -9.71
CA GLY A 155 -12.78 -13.02 -8.68
C GLY A 155 -12.08 -12.73 -7.35
N ASP A 156 -12.08 -11.47 -6.92
CA ASP A 156 -11.44 -10.96 -5.72
C ASP A 156 -9.92 -11.20 -5.66
N ALA A 157 -9.28 -11.22 -6.84
CA ALA A 157 -7.83 -11.25 -6.92
C ALA A 157 -7.22 -9.94 -6.35
N ALA A 158 -6.08 -10.06 -5.65
CA ALA A 158 -5.41 -8.90 -5.11
C ALA A 158 -4.85 -7.99 -6.21
N ALA A 159 -5.02 -6.68 -6.04
CA ALA A 159 -4.39 -5.65 -6.84
C ALA A 159 -3.74 -4.61 -5.91
N LEU A 160 -2.41 -4.61 -5.86
CA LEU A 160 -1.63 -3.68 -5.04
C LEU A 160 -1.60 -2.32 -5.72
N THR A 161 -1.96 -1.28 -4.96
CA THR A 161 -2.04 0.11 -5.41
C THR A 161 -1.18 1.03 -4.55
N ASP A 162 -1.11 2.30 -4.94
CA ASP A 162 -0.46 3.34 -4.15
C ASP A 162 1.02 3.07 -3.86
N PHE A 163 1.77 2.78 -4.94
CA PHE A 163 3.24 2.81 -4.87
C PHE A 163 3.65 4.03 -4.05
N GLY A 164 4.52 3.84 -3.06
CA GLY A 164 4.95 4.90 -2.15
C GLY A 164 5.72 6.05 -2.81
N LEU A 165 5.25 6.48 -4.00
CA LEU A 165 5.82 7.50 -4.88
C LEU A 165 6.13 8.82 -4.18
N ALA A 166 5.54 9.02 -3.01
CA ALA A 166 5.61 10.26 -2.27
C ALA A 166 6.27 10.12 -0.90
N LYS A 167 6.60 8.90 -0.45
CA LYS A 167 7.22 8.69 0.85
C LYS A 167 8.73 8.88 0.76
N GLY A 168 9.25 9.87 1.50
CA GLY A 168 10.68 10.13 1.62
C GLY A 168 11.43 9.08 2.45
N THR A 169 12.72 9.34 2.66
CA THR A 169 13.67 8.37 3.21
C THR A 169 13.84 8.43 4.73
N GLY A 170 12.93 9.06 5.52
CA GLY A 170 13.19 9.15 6.95
C GLY A 170 11.99 9.40 7.85
N TYR A 171 12.17 9.06 9.14
CA TYR A 171 11.23 9.25 10.24
C TYR A 171 10.72 10.71 10.37
N ALA A 172 11.53 11.71 9.99
CA ALA A 172 11.15 13.11 10.02
C ALA A 172 9.98 13.48 9.09
N GLU A 173 9.68 12.66 8.07
CA GLU A 173 8.49 12.84 7.21
C GLU A 173 7.24 12.19 7.82
N LEU A 174 7.42 11.21 8.71
CA LEU A 174 6.31 10.56 9.43
C LEU A 174 5.77 11.42 10.58
N THR A 175 6.52 12.41 11.06
CA THR A 175 6.16 13.23 12.23
C THR A 175 5.44 14.53 11.88
N ARG A 176 5.06 14.77 10.64
CA ARG A 176 4.25 15.95 10.29
C ARG A 176 2.84 15.81 10.88
N PRO A 177 2.34 16.84 11.60
CA PRO A 177 0.99 16.81 12.15
C PRO A 177 -0.06 16.50 11.06
N GLY A 178 -0.88 15.49 11.28
CA GLY A 178 -1.97 15.09 10.38
C GLY A 178 -1.66 13.95 9.40
N GLN A 179 -0.45 13.41 9.34
CA GLN A 179 -0.07 12.37 8.37
C GLN A 179 0.04 10.93 8.93
N ILE A 180 -0.17 10.69 10.24
CA ILE A 180 0.34 9.48 10.90
C ILE A 180 -0.74 8.53 11.41
N VAL A 181 -2.00 8.75 11.17
CA VAL A 181 -3.03 7.80 11.63
C VAL A 181 -3.05 6.58 10.69
N GLY A 182 -2.66 5.41 11.19
CA GLY A 182 -2.78 4.11 10.53
C GLY A 182 -1.54 3.60 9.78
N THR A 183 -0.50 4.41 9.55
CA THR A 183 0.69 3.95 8.79
C THR A 183 1.73 3.26 9.69
N ILE A 184 1.79 3.59 10.97
CA ILE A 184 2.76 3.02 11.90
C ILE A 184 2.59 1.51 12.10
N ASP A 185 1.35 1.02 12.03
CA ASP A 185 0.97 -0.37 12.30
C ASP A 185 1.58 -1.40 11.33
N TYR A 186 2.15 -0.93 10.21
CA TYR A 186 2.79 -1.78 9.18
C TYR A 186 4.25 -1.40 8.92
N LEU A 187 4.79 -0.47 9.73
CA LEU A 187 6.11 0.10 9.46
C LEU A 187 7.22 -0.79 10.00
N ALA A 188 8.15 -1.17 9.13
CA ALA A 188 9.29 -2.01 9.51
C ALA A 188 10.22 -1.30 10.50
N PRO A 189 10.87 -2.04 11.45
CA PRO A 189 11.76 -1.50 12.47
C PRO A 189 12.85 -0.57 11.91
N GLU A 190 13.53 -0.97 10.85
CA GLU A 190 14.56 -0.17 10.17
C GLU A 190 14.01 1.14 9.63
N ARG A 191 12.74 1.15 9.20
CA ARG A 191 12.07 2.38 8.72
C ARG A 191 11.76 3.33 9.85
N ILE A 192 11.41 2.81 11.04
CA ILE A 192 11.22 3.60 12.26
C ILE A 192 12.55 4.21 12.70
N ARG A 193 13.67 3.49 12.55
CA ARG A 193 15.02 4.01 12.81
C ARG A 193 15.50 5.04 11.79
N GLY A 194 14.74 5.25 10.70
CA GLY A 194 15.09 6.20 9.64
C GLY A 194 16.03 5.65 8.57
N GLU A 195 16.24 4.34 8.55
CA GLU A 195 17.04 3.66 7.54
C GLU A 195 16.32 3.63 6.18
N PRO A 196 17.02 3.47 5.06
CA PRO A 196 16.42 3.34 3.74
C PRO A 196 15.46 2.15 3.64
N ALA A 197 14.39 2.29 2.85
CA ALA A 197 13.51 1.17 2.52
C ALA A 197 14.24 0.14 1.65
N SER A 198 13.89 -1.12 1.83
CA SER A 198 14.45 -2.26 1.10
C SER A 198 13.34 -3.27 0.78
N PRO A 199 13.58 -4.29 -0.06
CA PRO A 199 12.65 -5.39 -0.24
C PRO A 199 12.21 -6.03 1.09
N ALA A 200 13.12 -6.16 2.05
CA ALA A 200 12.81 -6.71 3.38
C ALA A 200 11.83 -5.82 4.18
N SER A 201 11.81 -4.49 3.95
CA SER A 201 10.82 -3.61 4.56
C SER A 201 9.41 -3.85 4.00
N ASP A 202 9.28 -4.13 2.70
CA ASP A 202 8.00 -4.47 2.07
C ASP A 202 7.51 -5.84 2.55
N ILE A 203 8.43 -6.81 2.72
CA ILE A 203 8.11 -8.15 3.27
C ILE A 203 7.60 -8.03 4.71
N TYR A 204 8.17 -7.14 5.53
CA TYR A 204 7.66 -6.87 6.87
C TYR A 204 6.23 -6.30 6.82
N GLY A 205 5.96 -5.33 5.95
CA GLY A 205 4.62 -4.80 5.73
C GLY A 205 3.64 -5.87 5.27
N LEU A 206 4.06 -6.76 4.36
CA LEU A 206 3.26 -7.92 3.94
C LEU A 206 2.98 -8.86 5.12
N GLY A 207 3.96 -9.09 6.00
CA GLY A 207 3.77 -9.84 7.24
C GLY A 207 2.71 -9.23 8.15
N CYS A 208 2.70 -7.90 8.30
CA CYS A 208 1.66 -7.19 9.07
C CYS A 208 0.28 -7.37 8.45
N VAL A 209 0.17 -7.31 7.10
CA VAL A 209 -1.10 -7.56 6.38
C VAL A 209 -1.57 -8.99 6.59
N MET A 210 -0.69 -9.99 6.45
CA MET A 210 -1.07 -11.40 6.66
C MET A 210 -1.48 -11.64 8.12
N TYR A 211 -0.79 -11.02 9.07
CA TYR A 211 -1.19 -11.06 10.48
C TYR A 211 -2.61 -10.52 10.67
N GLU A 212 -2.90 -9.35 10.09
CA GLU A 212 -4.22 -8.71 10.16
C GLU A 212 -5.31 -9.59 9.52
N CYS A 213 -5.03 -10.23 8.39
CA CYS A 213 -5.95 -11.18 7.75
C CYS A 213 -6.30 -12.35 8.68
N VAL A 214 -5.36 -12.82 9.49
CA VAL A 214 -5.59 -13.92 10.45
C VAL A 214 -6.29 -13.44 11.71
N ALA A 215 -5.84 -12.34 12.30
CA ALA A 215 -6.24 -11.87 13.63
C ALA A 215 -7.39 -10.83 13.60
N GLY A 216 -7.66 -10.20 12.44
CA GLY A 216 -8.61 -9.10 12.30
C GLY A 216 -8.05 -7.73 12.69
N LEU A 217 -6.81 -7.68 13.18
CA LEU A 217 -6.08 -6.47 13.58
C LEU A 217 -4.59 -6.64 13.24
N PRO A 218 -3.86 -5.56 12.92
CA PRO A 218 -2.41 -5.64 12.72
C PRO A 218 -1.68 -6.05 14.01
N PRO A 219 -0.40 -6.48 13.95
CA PRO A 219 0.34 -7.10 15.07
C PRO A 219 0.31 -6.33 16.38
N PHE A 220 0.34 -5.01 16.31
CA PHE A 220 0.34 -4.12 17.47
C PHE A 220 -0.83 -3.12 17.42
N GLY A 221 -1.90 -3.48 16.72
CA GLY A 221 -3.10 -2.65 16.55
C GLY A 221 -3.73 -2.26 17.89
N GLY A 222 -4.34 -1.07 17.93
CA GLY A 222 -4.99 -0.52 19.13
C GLY A 222 -4.05 0.16 20.13
N LYS A 223 -2.73 0.11 19.93
CA LYS A 223 -1.75 0.86 20.71
C LYS A 223 -1.71 2.34 20.25
N SER A 224 -1.26 3.24 21.11
CA SER A 224 -0.92 4.60 20.67
C SER A 224 0.26 4.56 19.68
N MET A 225 0.42 5.61 18.87
CA MET A 225 1.49 5.70 17.88
C MET A 225 2.89 5.42 18.46
N MET A 226 3.18 5.96 19.64
CA MET A 226 4.48 5.76 20.30
C MET A 226 4.65 4.33 20.81
N GLU A 227 3.60 3.76 21.39
CA GLU A 227 3.60 2.35 21.85
C GLU A 227 3.72 1.38 20.66
N ALA A 228 3.00 1.63 19.56
CA ALA A 228 3.11 0.84 18.34
C ALA A 228 4.52 0.92 17.74
N ALA A 229 5.11 2.13 17.67
CA ALA A 229 6.49 2.30 17.20
C ALA A 229 7.49 1.53 18.07
N PHE A 230 7.35 1.60 19.39
CA PHE A 230 8.19 0.85 20.31
C PHE A 230 8.00 -0.67 20.14
N ALA A 231 6.76 -1.13 20.02
CA ALA A 231 6.45 -2.54 19.82
C ALA A 231 7.03 -3.08 18.50
N HIS A 232 6.93 -2.32 17.40
CA HIS A 232 7.59 -2.68 16.15
C HIS A 232 9.11 -2.78 16.27
N LEU A 233 9.73 -1.96 17.13
CA LEU A 233 11.18 -2.00 17.35
C LEU A 233 11.64 -3.15 18.23
N GLU A 234 10.88 -3.50 19.31
CA GLU A 234 11.39 -4.27 20.42
C GLU A 234 10.50 -5.46 20.84
N GLU A 235 9.17 -5.42 20.56
CA GLU A 235 8.27 -6.47 21.04
C GLU A 235 8.09 -7.56 19.98
N GLU A 236 8.13 -8.82 20.40
CA GLU A 236 7.71 -9.94 19.54
C GLU A 236 6.18 -9.94 19.40
N PRO A 237 5.63 -10.08 18.18
CA PRO A 237 4.20 -10.18 18.00
C PRO A 237 3.68 -11.50 18.54
N GLU A 238 2.50 -11.47 19.17
CA GLU A 238 1.81 -12.69 19.56
C GLU A 238 1.54 -13.58 18.34
N ASN A 239 1.29 -14.87 18.57
CA ASN A 239 0.87 -15.75 17.48
C ASN A 239 -0.54 -15.33 17.03
N PRO A 240 -0.77 -14.90 15.76
CA PRO A 240 -2.07 -14.44 15.31
C PRO A 240 -3.15 -15.51 15.35
N CYS A 241 -2.77 -16.79 15.41
CA CYS A 241 -3.70 -17.91 15.55
C CYS A 241 -4.12 -18.19 17.00
N ALA A 242 -3.63 -17.46 18.00
CA ALA A 242 -3.94 -17.71 19.41
C ALA A 242 -5.47 -17.67 19.69
N ALA A 243 -6.21 -16.80 19.00
CA ALA A 243 -7.67 -16.69 19.08
C ALA A 243 -8.41 -17.48 17.99
N ARG A 244 -7.70 -18.27 17.16
CA ARG A 244 -8.21 -19.01 16.01
C ARG A 244 -7.92 -20.50 16.14
N PRO A 245 -8.68 -21.24 16.97
CA PRO A 245 -8.46 -22.69 17.19
C PRO A 245 -8.66 -23.52 15.92
N ASP A 246 -9.31 -22.96 14.90
CA ASP A 246 -9.51 -23.51 13.57
C ASP A 246 -8.26 -23.42 12.68
N VAL A 247 -7.26 -22.64 13.08
CA VAL A 247 -6.02 -22.39 12.31
C VAL A 247 -4.83 -23.00 13.06
N PRO A 248 -3.98 -23.81 12.39
CA PRO A 248 -2.80 -24.40 13.04
C PRO A 248 -1.86 -23.32 13.59
N ALA A 249 -1.33 -23.54 14.81
CA ALA A 249 -0.36 -22.61 15.42
C ALA A 249 0.92 -22.45 14.56
N ALA A 250 1.28 -23.46 13.79
CA ALA A 250 2.38 -23.42 12.83
C ALA A 250 2.17 -22.35 11.74
N PHE A 251 0.91 -22.14 11.32
CA PHE A 251 0.58 -21.06 10.37
C PHE A 251 0.88 -19.67 10.95
N GLY A 252 0.51 -19.44 12.22
CA GLY A 252 0.83 -18.18 12.90
C GLY A 252 2.34 -17.97 13.07
N THR A 253 3.09 -19.04 13.31
CA THR A 253 4.57 -18.98 13.34
C THR A 253 5.13 -18.59 11.97
N ALA A 254 4.59 -19.14 10.89
CA ALA A 254 4.96 -18.77 9.53
C ALA A 254 4.60 -17.30 9.20
N VAL A 255 3.44 -16.83 9.67
CA VAL A 255 3.06 -15.41 9.54
C VAL A 255 4.10 -14.52 10.23
N ASN A 256 4.49 -14.84 11.46
CA ASN A 256 5.44 -14.05 12.23
C ASN A 256 6.87 -14.07 11.68
N ALA A 257 7.24 -15.01 10.81
CA ALA A 257 8.57 -15.07 10.21
C ALA A 257 8.93 -13.79 9.40
N ALA A 258 7.95 -13.14 8.77
CA ALA A 258 8.16 -11.86 8.10
C ALA A 258 8.31 -10.68 9.06
N LEU A 259 7.92 -10.83 10.33
CA LEU A 259 7.93 -9.80 11.37
C LEU A 259 9.21 -9.80 12.22
N ALA A 260 10.22 -10.57 11.83
CA ALA A 260 11.54 -10.56 12.48
C ALA A 260 12.12 -9.13 12.48
N LYS A 261 12.75 -8.75 13.61
CA LYS A 261 13.26 -7.38 13.79
C LYS A 261 14.48 -7.12 12.92
N ASP A 262 15.36 -8.11 12.77
CA ASP A 262 16.46 -8.06 11.82
C ASP A 262 15.95 -8.38 10.41
N PRO A 263 16.12 -7.48 9.42
CA PRO A 263 15.76 -7.74 8.03
C PRO A 263 16.41 -9.00 7.44
N ALA A 264 17.60 -9.40 7.94
CA ALA A 264 18.31 -10.59 7.46
C ALA A 264 17.64 -11.91 7.90
N GLU A 265 16.83 -11.88 8.95
CA GLU A 265 16.10 -13.06 9.47
C GLU A 265 14.74 -13.26 8.78
N ARG A 266 14.28 -12.30 8.00
CA ARG A 266 13.04 -12.38 7.21
C ARG A 266 13.23 -13.23 5.97
N PRO A 267 12.14 -13.78 5.38
CA PRO A 267 12.18 -14.33 4.02
C PRO A 267 12.82 -13.33 3.05
N GLN A 268 13.75 -13.78 2.20
CA GLN A 268 14.56 -12.90 1.36
C GLN A 268 13.88 -12.53 0.04
N ALA A 269 12.72 -13.14 -0.27
CA ALA A 269 11.86 -12.81 -1.39
C ALA A 269 10.40 -12.94 -0.95
N ALA A 270 9.52 -12.15 -1.56
CA ALA A 270 8.12 -12.14 -1.13
C ALA A 270 7.38 -13.44 -1.52
N HIS A 271 7.71 -14.05 -2.67
CA HIS A 271 7.19 -15.38 -3.03
C HIS A 271 7.66 -16.47 -2.04
N ALA A 272 8.90 -16.39 -1.53
CA ALA A 272 9.39 -17.36 -0.56
C ALA A 272 8.60 -17.29 0.77
N TYR A 273 8.15 -16.10 1.15
CA TYR A 273 7.22 -15.94 2.28
C TYR A 273 5.87 -16.61 2.01
N ALA A 274 5.29 -16.43 0.82
CA ALA A 274 4.04 -17.09 0.44
C ALA A 274 4.16 -18.63 0.44
N GLU A 275 5.30 -19.18 -0.01
CA GLU A 275 5.58 -20.62 0.04
C GLU A 275 5.67 -21.13 1.49
N LEU A 276 6.29 -20.35 2.38
CA LEU A 276 6.35 -20.67 3.82
C LEU A 276 4.95 -20.76 4.42
N LEU A 277 4.06 -19.80 4.13
CA LEU A 277 2.67 -19.82 4.56
C LEU A 277 1.93 -21.03 4.01
N ARG A 278 2.09 -21.33 2.73
CA ARG A 278 1.46 -22.50 2.08
C ARG A 278 1.89 -23.81 2.74
N ALA A 279 3.18 -23.97 3.01
CA ALA A 279 3.69 -25.17 3.67
C ALA A 279 3.10 -25.37 5.08
N ALA A 280 2.82 -24.29 5.80
CA ALA A 280 2.29 -24.31 7.15
C ALA A 280 0.78 -24.66 7.24
N THR A 281 0.06 -24.74 6.12
CA THR A 281 -1.35 -25.19 6.10
C THR A 281 -1.50 -26.69 6.19
N SER A 282 -0.45 -27.46 5.92
CA SER A 282 -0.50 -28.92 5.78
C SER A 282 0.01 -29.67 7.04
N VAL A 283 0.18 -28.97 8.17
CA VAL A 283 0.75 -29.55 9.41
C VAL A 283 -0.30 -29.75 10.48
#